data_e2e395b69f8aa6c9843f12ae77dbbb7c
#
_entry.id   e2e395b69f8aa6c9843f12ae77dbbb7c
#
_cell.length_a   1.000
_cell.length_b   1.000
_cell.length_c   1.000
_cell.angle_alpha   90.00
_cell.angle_beta   90.00
_cell.angle_gamma   90.00
#
_symmetry.space_group_name_H-M   'P 1'
#
loop_
_entity.id
_entity.type
_entity.pdbx_description
1 polymer ?
#
loop_
_entity_poly.entity_id
_entity_poly.type
_entity_poly.pdbx_seq_one_letter_code
_entity_poly.pdbx_strand_id
1 'polypeptide(L)'
;MNILFIGDVVGQKSCANLREKLPLLKKEYNIDTVIVNGENSADGNGITPVTAKYLLESGADVITTGNHCFRRKEMDAFYETSDFVIRPANFPDDVVGKGYTILDHGRYSVCVINLMGVVFMQNLENPFHCIDRILSEVKSKVIIVDFHAEATSEKRALGHYPVSYTHL
;
A
#
# COMPACT_ATOMS: atom_id res chain seq x y z
N MET A 1 -19.38 2.22 4.05
CA MET A 1 -18.02 2.44 3.52
C MET A 1 -17.64 1.23 2.70
N ASN A 2 -17.23 1.46 1.45
CA ASN A 2 -16.81 0.42 0.52
C ASN A 2 -15.37 0.71 0.08
N ILE A 3 -14.48 -0.25 0.33
CA ILE A 3 -13.06 -0.16 -0.04
C ILE A 3 -12.78 -1.15 -1.16
N LEU A 4 -12.15 -0.67 -2.23
CA LEU A 4 -11.64 -1.51 -3.31
C LEU A 4 -10.13 -1.63 -3.14
N PHE A 5 -9.65 -2.85 -2.98
CA PHE A 5 -8.23 -3.16 -2.99
C PHE A 5 -7.86 -3.88 -4.29
N ILE A 6 -6.87 -3.35 -5.01
CA ILE A 6 -6.38 -3.92 -6.27
C ILE A 6 -4.95 -4.36 -6.03
N GLY A 7 -4.71 -5.66 -6.09
CA GLY A 7 -3.38 -6.24 -5.97
C GLY A 7 -2.56 -6.03 -7.24
N ASP A 8 -1.30 -6.16 -7.13
CA ASP A 8 -0.20 -6.19 -8.12
C ASP A 8 -0.56 -5.77 -9.57
N VAL A 9 -0.57 -4.47 -9.83
CA VAL A 9 -0.78 -3.90 -11.17
C VAL A 9 0.52 -3.99 -11.96
N VAL A 10 0.56 -4.90 -12.94
CA VAL A 10 1.78 -5.22 -13.70
C VAL A 10 1.78 -4.59 -15.07
N GLY A 11 2.70 -3.63 -15.30
CA GLY A 11 3.00 -3.04 -16.58
C GLY A 11 1.89 -2.14 -17.18
N GLN A 12 2.16 -1.58 -18.33
CA GLN A 12 1.33 -0.55 -18.96
C GLN A 12 -0.09 -1.04 -19.33
N LYS A 13 -0.23 -2.30 -19.76
CA LYS A 13 -1.55 -2.84 -20.13
C LYS A 13 -2.49 -2.91 -18.92
N SER A 14 -1.99 -3.33 -17.77
CA SER A 14 -2.77 -3.38 -16.54
C SER A 14 -3.13 -1.98 -16.05
N CYS A 15 -2.20 -1.03 -16.14
CA CYS A 15 -2.47 0.38 -15.83
C CYS A 15 -3.58 0.95 -16.73
N ALA A 16 -3.52 0.69 -18.04
CA ALA A 16 -4.54 1.17 -18.99
C ALA A 16 -5.92 0.54 -18.72
N ASN A 17 -5.95 -0.78 -18.47
CA ASN A 17 -7.19 -1.47 -18.10
C ASN A 17 -7.79 -0.92 -16.79
N LEU A 18 -6.95 -0.65 -15.80
CA LEU A 18 -7.39 -0.02 -14.55
C LEU A 18 -8.04 1.33 -14.83
N ARG A 19 -7.40 2.20 -15.62
CA ARG A 19 -7.92 3.53 -15.96
C ARG A 19 -9.29 3.46 -16.62
N GLU A 20 -9.51 2.46 -17.47
CA GLU A 20 -10.80 2.25 -18.13
C GLU A 20 -11.86 1.74 -17.16
N LYS A 21 -11.52 0.77 -16.30
CA LYS A 21 -12.51 0.05 -15.49
C LYS A 21 -12.79 0.69 -14.14
N LEU A 22 -11.80 1.35 -13.54
CA LEU A 22 -11.92 1.87 -12.17
C LEU A 22 -13.06 2.87 -11.98
N PRO A 23 -13.31 3.85 -12.87
CA PRO A 23 -14.45 4.76 -12.73
C PRO A 23 -15.81 4.04 -12.76
N LEU A 24 -15.92 2.97 -13.56
CA LEU A 24 -17.13 2.16 -13.65
C LEU A 24 -17.35 1.38 -12.36
N LEU A 25 -16.31 0.72 -11.85
CA LEU A 25 -16.36 -0.01 -10.59
C LEU A 25 -16.69 0.90 -9.41
N LYS A 26 -16.05 2.08 -9.34
CA LYS A 26 -16.35 3.09 -8.30
C LYS A 26 -17.84 3.45 -8.27
N LYS A 27 -18.43 3.65 -9.43
CA LYS A 27 -19.86 3.97 -9.55
C LYS A 27 -20.77 2.78 -9.23
N GLU A 28 -20.46 1.59 -9.77
CA GLU A 28 -21.29 0.38 -9.62
C GLU A 28 -21.36 -0.07 -8.16
N TYR A 29 -20.22 -0.07 -7.46
CA TYR A 29 -20.10 -0.58 -6.09
C TYR A 29 -20.09 0.53 -5.03
N ASN A 30 -20.31 1.79 -5.41
CA ASN A 30 -20.26 2.95 -4.52
C ASN A 30 -18.97 2.94 -3.69
N ILE A 31 -17.80 2.82 -4.35
CA ILE A 31 -16.50 2.73 -3.70
C ILE A 31 -16.09 4.09 -3.14
N ASP A 32 -15.81 4.13 -1.84
CA ASP A 32 -15.35 5.31 -1.11
C ASP A 32 -13.83 5.47 -1.16
N THR A 33 -13.08 4.36 -1.15
CA THR A 33 -11.61 4.35 -1.11
C THR A 33 -11.05 3.28 -2.04
N VAL A 34 -10.03 3.63 -2.81
CA VAL A 34 -9.33 2.72 -3.72
C VAL A 34 -7.84 2.64 -3.33
N ILE A 35 -7.39 1.44 -3.02
CA ILE A 35 -6.00 1.12 -2.72
C ILE A 35 -5.46 0.24 -3.85
N VAL A 36 -4.31 0.59 -4.39
CA VAL A 36 -3.70 -0.13 -5.52
C VAL A 36 -2.27 -0.51 -5.17
N ASN A 37 -1.92 -1.79 -5.26
CA ASN A 37 -0.50 -2.16 -5.27
C ASN A 37 0.07 -1.90 -6.66
N GLY A 38 0.98 -0.93 -6.74
CA GLY A 38 1.58 -0.44 -7.98
C GLY A 38 3.05 -0.78 -8.15
N GLU A 39 3.62 -1.64 -7.31
CA GLU A 39 5.06 -1.91 -7.29
C GLU A 39 5.64 -2.42 -8.62
N ASN A 40 4.81 -3.04 -9.46
CA ASN A 40 5.21 -3.60 -10.75
C ASN A 40 4.63 -2.84 -11.95
N SER A 41 4.08 -1.64 -11.73
CA SER A 41 3.45 -0.83 -12.76
C SER A 41 4.39 -0.36 -13.87
N ALA A 42 5.70 -0.23 -13.58
CA ALA A 42 6.73 0.10 -14.56
C ALA A 42 7.34 -1.17 -15.16
N ASP A 43 6.71 -1.68 -16.23
CA ASP A 43 7.16 -2.82 -17.02
C ASP A 43 7.41 -4.11 -16.19
N GLY A 44 6.64 -4.28 -15.11
CA GLY A 44 6.73 -5.45 -14.24
C GLY A 44 7.90 -5.43 -13.25
N ASN A 45 8.62 -4.32 -13.12
CA ASN A 45 9.78 -4.22 -12.22
C ASN A 45 9.95 -2.80 -11.68
N GLY A 46 9.27 -2.52 -10.59
CA GLY A 46 9.27 -1.22 -9.93
C GLY A 46 8.09 -0.34 -10.33
N ILE A 47 8.06 0.82 -9.74
CA ILE A 47 7.15 1.93 -9.99
C ILE A 47 7.98 3.16 -10.38
N THR A 48 7.45 4.03 -11.23
CA THR A 48 8.06 5.32 -11.60
C THR A 48 7.13 6.47 -11.23
N PRO A 49 7.62 7.72 -11.14
CA PRO A 49 6.74 8.87 -10.95
C PRO A 49 5.64 8.98 -12.02
N VAL A 50 5.94 8.54 -13.25
CA VAL A 50 4.97 8.54 -14.36
C VAL A 50 3.86 7.54 -14.11
N THR A 51 4.20 6.29 -13.77
CA THR A 51 3.19 5.25 -13.50
C THR A 51 2.43 5.52 -12.22
N ALA A 52 3.08 6.04 -11.17
CA ALA A 52 2.43 6.45 -9.93
C ALA A 52 1.37 7.54 -10.19
N LYS A 53 1.74 8.63 -10.90
CA LYS A 53 0.78 9.67 -11.29
C LYS A 53 -0.35 9.12 -12.13
N TYR A 54 -0.04 8.25 -13.08
CA TYR A 54 -1.06 7.62 -13.92
C TYR A 54 -2.09 6.83 -13.11
N LEU A 55 -1.66 6.05 -12.11
CA LEU A 55 -2.54 5.28 -11.23
C LEU A 55 -3.39 6.21 -10.34
N LEU A 56 -2.80 7.26 -9.76
CA LEU A 56 -3.53 8.26 -8.96
C LEU A 56 -4.59 8.99 -9.81
N GLU A 57 -4.22 9.44 -11.00
CA GLU A 57 -5.14 10.10 -11.95
C GLU A 57 -6.23 9.13 -12.47
N SER A 58 -5.99 7.83 -12.42
CA SER A 58 -6.99 6.82 -12.76
C SER A 58 -8.03 6.61 -11.67
N GLY A 59 -7.80 7.20 -10.48
CA GLY A 59 -8.73 7.18 -9.35
C GLY A 59 -8.29 6.32 -8.16
N ALA A 60 -7.01 5.91 -8.10
CA ALA A 60 -6.43 5.36 -6.88
C ALA A 60 -6.26 6.46 -5.83
N ASP A 61 -6.65 6.19 -4.60
CA ASP A 61 -6.49 7.10 -3.47
C ASP A 61 -5.17 6.86 -2.74
N VAL A 62 -4.71 5.60 -2.69
CA VAL A 62 -3.40 5.20 -2.14
C VAL A 62 -2.75 4.18 -3.06
N ILE A 63 -1.45 4.30 -3.24
CA ILE A 63 -0.62 3.29 -3.90
C ILE A 63 0.31 2.67 -2.87
N THR A 64 0.20 1.36 -2.69
CA THR A 64 1.14 0.54 -1.93
C THR A 64 2.21 -0.05 -2.84
N THR A 65 3.30 -0.50 -2.26
CA THR A 65 4.41 -1.12 -2.97
C THR A 65 4.89 -2.39 -2.25
N GLY A 66 6.08 -2.85 -2.55
CA GLY A 66 6.67 -4.05 -1.94
C GLY A 66 8.19 -4.06 -2.12
N ASN A 67 8.76 -5.22 -2.43
CA ASN A 67 10.21 -5.39 -2.57
C ASN A 67 10.81 -4.65 -3.79
N HIS A 68 9.99 -4.16 -4.69
CA HIS A 68 10.43 -3.37 -5.84
C HIS A 68 10.30 -1.85 -5.65
N CYS A 69 9.95 -1.38 -4.44
CA CYS A 69 9.69 0.05 -4.17
C CYS A 69 10.86 0.99 -4.54
N PHE A 70 12.10 0.53 -4.38
CA PHE A 70 13.33 1.28 -4.70
C PHE A 70 14.07 0.78 -5.95
N ARG A 71 13.41 0.04 -6.83
CA ARG A 71 14.03 -0.42 -8.11
C ARG A 71 14.30 0.72 -9.07
N ARG A 72 13.57 1.81 -8.96
CA ARG A 72 13.65 2.99 -9.82
C ARG A 72 14.06 4.19 -8.98
N LYS A 73 15.31 4.66 -9.14
CA LYS A 73 15.88 5.76 -8.35
C LYS A 73 15.10 7.07 -8.46
N GLU A 74 14.44 7.31 -9.58
CA GLU A 74 13.58 8.47 -9.77
C GLU A 74 12.38 8.52 -8.81
N MET A 75 12.10 7.41 -8.13
CA MET A 75 11.06 7.37 -7.09
C MET A 75 11.49 8.03 -5.78
N ASP A 76 12.77 8.14 -5.49
CA ASP A 76 13.24 8.70 -4.21
C ASP A 76 12.68 10.11 -3.99
N ALA A 77 12.86 11.01 -4.95
CA ALA A 77 12.29 12.37 -4.88
C ALA A 77 10.75 12.41 -4.89
N PHE A 78 10.12 11.39 -5.49
CA PHE A 78 8.67 11.29 -5.49
C PHE A 78 8.13 10.84 -4.13
N TYR A 79 8.79 9.90 -3.47
CA TYR A 79 8.45 9.47 -2.11
C TYR A 79 8.59 10.60 -1.07
N GLU A 80 9.55 11.51 -1.24
CA GLU A 80 9.72 12.66 -0.34
C GLU A 80 8.52 13.61 -0.36
N THR A 81 7.83 13.71 -1.50
CA THR A 81 6.76 14.68 -1.74
C THR A 81 5.36 14.08 -1.75
N SER A 82 5.24 12.76 -1.80
CA SER A 82 3.94 12.08 -1.89
C SER A 82 3.50 11.49 -0.55
N ASP A 83 2.28 11.84 -0.14
CA ASP A 83 1.64 11.25 1.03
C ASP A 83 0.84 9.97 0.69
N PHE A 84 0.58 9.72 -0.59
CA PHE A 84 -0.35 8.68 -1.05
C PHE A 84 0.32 7.53 -1.80
N VAL A 85 1.63 7.61 -2.02
CA VAL A 85 2.43 6.48 -2.50
C VAL A 85 3.35 6.06 -1.36
N ILE A 86 3.09 4.89 -0.82
CA ILE A 86 3.75 4.40 0.38
C ILE A 86 4.62 3.17 0.10
N ARG A 87 5.74 3.12 0.79
CA ARG A 87 6.65 1.98 0.80
C ARG A 87 6.36 1.06 1.99
N PRO A 88 6.90 -0.17 2.05
CA PRO A 88 6.79 -0.96 3.27
C PRO A 88 7.35 -0.24 4.50
N ALA A 89 6.56 -0.21 5.58
CA ALA A 89 6.85 0.54 6.79
C ALA A 89 8.04 -0.02 7.58
N ASN A 90 8.32 -1.30 7.41
CA ASN A 90 9.43 -1.98 8.09
C ASN A 90 10.80 -1.84 7.41
N PHE A 91 10.94 -0.93 6.43
CA PHE A 91 12.25 -0.39 6.06
C PHE A 91 12.80 0.51 7.16
N PRO A 92 14.13 0.71 7.26
CA PRO A 92 14.73 1.64 8.23
C PRO A 92 14.09 3.05 8.17
N ASP A 93 14.06 3.73 9.31
CA ASP A 93 13.39 5.05 9.43
C ASP A 93 14.06 6.16 8.61
N ASP A 94 15.35 6.02 8.32
CA ASP A 94 16.13 6.96 7.50
C ASP A 94 15.93 6.81 6.00
N VAL A 95 15.16 5.80 5.57
CA VAL A 95 14.83 5.60 4.16
C VAL A 95 13.66 6.49 3.75
N VAL A 96 13.78 7.14 2.59
CA VAL A 96 12.79 8.08 2.07
C VAL A 96 11.39 7.47 1.92
N GLY A 97 10.35 8.28 2.07
CA GLY A 97 8.95 7.89 1.90
C GLY A 97 8.29 7.42 3.19
N LYS A 98 6.98 7.32 3.13
CA LYS A 98 6.13 6.92 4.26
C LYS A 98 5.78 5.44 4.18
N GLY A 99 5.63 4.80 5.34
CA GLY A 99 5.21 3.40 5.45
C GLY A 99 3.70 3.22 5.62
N TYR A 100 3.00 4.31 5.98
CA TYR A 100 1.55 4.35 6.08
C TYR A 100 1.03 5.75 5.77
N THR A 101 -0.26 5.85 5.49
CA THR A 101 -0.97 7.12 5.30
C THR A 101 -2.37 7.05 5.88
N ILE A 102 -2.94 8.21 6.18
CA ILE A 102 -4.29 8.33 6.72
C ILE A 102 -5.13 9.16 5.76
N LEU A 103 -6.20 8.57 5.26
CA LEU A 103 -7.22 9.25 4.46
C LEU A 103 -8.33 9.74 5.39
N ASP A 104 -8.57 11.05 5.39
CA ASP A 104 -9.67 11.65 6.14
C ASP A 104 -10.89 11.84 5.23
N HIS A 105 -11.97 11.13 5.51
CA HIS A 105 -13.26 11.26 4.86
C HIS A 105 -14.25 12.13 5.66
N GLY A 106 -13.78 12.88 6.65
CA GLY A 106 -14.57 13.77 7.50
C GLY A 106 -15.38 13.05 8.58
N ARG A 107 -16.12 12.01 8.24
CA ARG A 107 -16.89 11.20 9.21
C ARG A 107 -16.11 10.05 9.80
N TYR A 108 -15.08 9.58 9.13
CA TYR A 108 -14.17 8.51 9.52
C TYR A 108 -12.82 8.70 8.82
N SER A 109 -11.81 8.08 9.36
CA SER A 109 -10.49 8.01 8.72
C SER A 109 -10.14 6.55 8.42
N VAL A 110 -9.39 6.36 7.32
CA VAL A 110 -8.84 5.06 6.92
C VAL A 110 -7.33 5.16 6.98
N CYS A 111 -6.69 4.34 7.80
CA CYS A 111 -5.25 4.19 7.80
C CYS A 111 -4.88 3.04 6.84
N VAL A 112 -4.01 3.32 5.89
CA VAL A 112 -3.45 2.31 4.99
C VAL A 112 -1.99 2.12 5.36
N ILE A 113 -1.62 0.90 5.75
CA ILE A 113 -0.27 0.51 6.14
C ILE A 113 0.27 -0.46 5.09
N ASN A 114 1.48 -0.23 4.62
CA ASN A 114 2.18 -1.18 3.77
C ASN A 114 3.27 -1.87 4.60
N LEU A 115 3.33 -3.18 4.54
CA LEU A 115 4.35 -4.00 5.22
C LEU A 115 4.97 -5.00 4.26
N MET A 116 6.18 -5.42 4.56
CA MET A 116 6.87 -6.48 3.83
C MET A 116 7.30 -7.61 4.78
N GLY A 117 7.10 -8.85 4.33
CA GLY A 117 7.63 -10.02 5.01
C GLY A 117 9.14 -10.11 4.95
N VAL A 118 9.71 -10.94 5.81
CA VAL A 118 11.16 -11.18 5.88
C VAL A 118 11.54 -12.62 5.54
N VAL A 119 10.58 -13.54 5.59
CA VAL A 119 10.82 -14.96 5.26
C VAL A 119 11.01 -15.11 3.76
N PHE A 120 12.20 -15.53 3.34
CA PHE A 120 12.67 -15.61 1.95
C PHE A 120 12.77 -14.27 1.21
N MET A 121 12.80 -13.16 1.95
CA MET A 121 12.86 -11.80 1.42
C MET A 121 14.04 -11.02 2.03
N GLN A 122 14.05 -9.70 1.89
CA GLN A 122 15.07 -8.84 2.47
C GLN A 122 15.01 -8.89 4.00
N ASN A 123 16.17 -8.78 4.65
CA ASN A 123 16.26 -8.67 6.10
C ASN A 123 15.90 -7.24 6.53
N LEU A 124 14.66 -7.04 6.92
CA LEU A 124 14.10 -5.78 7.42
C LEU A 124 13.71 -5.90 8.89
N GLU A 125 13.18 -4.81 9.47
CA GLU A 125 12.52 -4.87 10.77
C GLU A 125 11.42 -5.95 10.75
N ASN A 126 11.27 -6.66 11.88
CA ASN A 126 10.21 -7.64 12.02
C ASN A 126 8.83 -6.98 11.80
N PRO A 127 8.02 -7.42 10.81
CA PRO A 127 6.74 -6.79 10.47
C PRO A 127 5.74 -6.79 11.63
N PHE A 128 5.84 -7.75 12.57
CA PHE A 128 4.98 -7.80 13.76
C PHE A 128 5.30 -6.67 14.74
N HIS A 129 6.58 -6.39 14.96
CA HIS A 129 6.98 -5.26 15.81
C HIS A 129 6.66 -3.92 15.15
N CYS A 130 6.87 -3.83 13.84
CA CYS A 130 6.55 -2.64 13.07
C CYS A 130 5.06 -2.29 13.14
N ILE A 131 4.18 -3.29 12.96
CA ILE A 131 2.73 -3.03 13.03
C ILE A 131 2.30 -2.64 14.43
N ASP A 132 2.84 -3.24 15.49
CA ASP A 132 2.53 -2.86 16.89
C ASP A 132 2.87 -1.40 17.15
N ARG A 133 4.05 -0.96 16.69
CA ARG A 133 4.49 0.43 16.81
C ARG A 133 3.52 1.37 16.11
N ILE A 134 3.15 1.10 14.86
CA ILE A 134 2.22 1.94 14.10
C ILE A 134 0.83 1.96 14.76
N LEU A 135 0.30 0.81 15.18
CA LEU A 135 -1.01 0.72 15.81
C LEU A 135 -1.07 1.47 17.16
N SER A 136 0.05 1.60 17.87
CA SER A 136 0.12 2.39 19.09
C SER A 136 -0.02 3.91 18.85
N GLU A 137 0.32 4.39 17.67
CA GLU A 137 0.31 5.80 17.28
C GLU A 137 -0.96 6.22 16.52
N VAL A 138 -1.51 5.30 15.73
CA VAL A 138 -2.63 5.58 14.82
C VAL A 138 -3.96 5.49 15.55
N LYS A 139 -4.81 6.52 15.35
CA LYS A 139 -6.15 6.59 15.95
C LYS A 139 -7.30 6.31 14.96
N SER A 140 -7.00 5.87 13.75
CA SER A 140 -8.02 5.53 12.76
C SER A 140 -8.81 4.30 13.18
N LYS A 141 -10.14 4.35 13.04
CA LYS A 141 -11.02 3.21 13.33
C LYS A 141 -10.96 2.11 12.27
N VAL A 142 -10.58 2.49 11.06
CA VAL A 142 -10.45 1.56 9.94
C VAL A 142 -8.98 1.50 9.57
N ILE A 143 -8.43 0.30 9.61
CA ILE A 143 -7.02 0.05 9.30
C ILE A 143 -6.96 -1.04 8.24
N ILE A 144 -6.28 -0.74 7.14
CA ILE A 144 -6.02 -1.67 6.04
C ILE A 144 -4.52 -1.91 5.98
N VAL A 145 -4.14 -3.17 5.97
CA VAL A 145 -2.72 -3.57 5.86
C VAL A 145 -2.52 -4.29 4.53
N ASP A 146 -1.66 -3.72 3.68
CA ASP A 146 -1.11 -4.43 2.53
C ASP A 146 0.19 -5.12 2.95
N PHE A 147 0.16 -6.45 2.98
CA PHE A 147 1.30 -7.26 3.40
C PHE A 147 1.92 -8.00 2.23
N HIS A 148 2.98 -7.41 1.69
CA HIS A 148 3.78 -8.00 0.64
C HIS A 148 4.76 -9.04 1.20
N ALA A 149 4.44 -10.32 1.11
CA ALA A 149 5.27 -11.40 1.65
C ALA A 149 5.32 -12.61 0.71
N GLU A 150 6.42 -13.35 0.74
CA GLU A 150 6.58 -14.59 -0.03
C GLU A 150 5.92 -15.76 0.71
N ALA A 151 6.26 -15.96 1.98
CA ALA A 151 5.82 -17.11 2.76
C ALA A 151 4.33 -17.02 3.16
N THR A 152 3.53 -18.01 2.77
CA THR A 152 2.12 -18.13 3.15
C THR A 152 1.93 -18.19 4.67
N SER A 153 2.85 -18.85 5.38
CA SER A 153 2.82 -18.93 6.85
C SER A 153 2.93 -17.56 7.50
N GLU A 154 3.80 -16.69 6.97
CA GLU A 154 3.99 -15.33 7.48
C GLU A 154 2.75 -14.47 7.19
N LYS A 155 2.18 -14.57 5.98
CA LYS A 155 0.90 -13.91 5.62
C LYS A 155 -0.22 -14.26 6.59
N ARG A 156 -0.38 -15.57 6.86
CA ARG A 156 -1.43 -16.05 7.78
C ARG A 156 -1.16 -15.61 9.21
N ALA A 157 0.09 -15.70 9.67
CA ALA A 157 0.45 -15.27 11.02
C ALA A 157 0.15 -13.79 11.22
N LEU A 158 0.58 -12.92 10.31
CA LEU A 158 0.29 -11.48 10.41
C LEU A 158 -1.21 -11.19 10.32
N GLY A 159 -1.96 -11.91 9.48
CA GLY A 159 -3.41 -11.73 9.35
C GLY A 159 -4.19 -12.04 10.63
N HIS A 160 -3.66 -12.91 11.51
CA HIS A 160 -4.26 -13.21 12.82
C HIS A 160 -3.72 -12.34 13.95
N TYR A 161 -2.53 -11.80 13.81
CA TYR A 161 -1.83 -11.11 14.89
C TYR A 161 -2.50 -9.80 15.34
N PRO A 162 -2.83 -8.84 14.46
CA PRO A 162 -3.42 -7.57 14.89
C PRO A 162 -4.85 -7.73 15.42
N VAL A 163 -5.57 -8.76 14.98
CA VAL A 163 -6.95 -9.02 15.43
C VAL A 163 -7.03 -9.33 16.93
N SER A 164 -5.95 -9.84 17.53
CA SER A 164 -5.89 -10.11 18.96
C SER A 164 -5.81 -8.85 19.83
N TYR A 165 -5.46 -7.70 19.27
CA TYR A 165 -5.32 -6.43 19.98
C TYR A 165 -6.41 -5.40 19.63
N THR A 166 -7.04 -5.56 18.48
CA THR A 166 -8.13 -4.69 18.04
C THR A 166 -9.44 -5.44 18.23
N HIS A 167 -10.25 -4.98 19.17
CA HIS A 167 -11.65 -5.39 19.21
C HIS A 167 -12.33 -4.84 17.97
N LEU A 168 -12.45 -5.69 16.95
CA LEU A 168 -13.29 -5.45 15.79
C LEU A 168 -14.75 -5.68 16.14
#